data_e8a81a43850bb4f2b706a5a0e93e14fb
#
_entry.id   e8a81a43850bb4f2b706a5a0e93e14fb
#
_cell.length_a   1.000
_cell.length_b   1.000
_cell.length_c   1.000
_cell.angle_alpha   90.00
_cell.angle_beta   90.00
_cell.angle_gamma   90.00
#
_symmetry.space_group_name_H-M   'P 1'
#
loop_
_entity.id
_entity.type
_entity.pdbx_description
1 polymer ?
#
loop_
_entity_poly.entity_id
_entity_poly.type
_entity_poly.pdbx_seq_one_letter_code
_entity_poly.pdbx_strand_id
1 'polypeptide(L)'
;MRYRPEIDGVRALAVVAVVAYHAGVPGFGGGFVGVDVFFVISGFLITGLLAGEVERSGRLSVAGFYGRRARRLLPVAALVTVATVAVGWWVLSPLDRGDLSADALATSTYTINLRLAAQHYDYLRADLFPSAFQQFWSLAVEEQFYLVWPLVLWAARRAQIGRAHV
;
A
#
# COMPACT_ATOMS: atom_id res chain seq x y z
N MET A 1 14.54 5.71 15.51
CA MET A 1 14.17 4.38 16.03
C MET A 1 15.39 3.48 16.05
N ARG A 2 15.58 2.66 17.08
CA ARG A 2 16.57 1.57 17.04
C ARG A 2 16.07 0.53 16.02
N TYR A 3 16.99 -0.07 15.29
CA TYR A 3 16.71 -1.23 14.43
C TYR A 3 16.08 -2.36 15.25
N ARG A 4 15.03 -2.98 14.72
CA ARG A 4 14.22 -4.02 15.39
C ARG A 4 14.17 -5.28 14.53
N PRO A 5 15.15 -6.19 14.67
CA PRO A 5 15.25 -7.39 13.86
C PRO A 5 14.04 -8.32 14.01
N GLU A 6 13.37 -8.29 15.15
CA GLU A 6 12.13 -9.05 15.38
C GLU A 6 11.01 -8.66 14.40
N ILE A 7 10.92 -7.38 14.02
CA ILE A 7 9.93 -6.91 13.04
C ILE A 7 10.26 -7.41 11.64
N ASP A 8 11.54 -7.40 11.28
CA ASP A 8 11.97 -7.93 9.98
C ASP A 8 11.75 -9.45 9.89
N GLY A 9 11.93 -10.17 11.00
CA GLY A 9 11.59 -11.60 11.10
C GLY A 9 10.09 -11.86 10.85
N VAL A 10 9.22 -11.10 11.50
CA VAL A 10 7.75 -11.23 11.29
C VAL A 10 7.37 -10.89 9.85
N ARG A 11 7.97 -9.85 9.25
CA ARG A 11 7.76 -9.49 7.84
C ARG A 11 8.19 -10.62 6.90
N ALA A 12 9.34 -11.23 7.15
CA ALA A 12 9.82 -12.36 6.35
C ALA A 12 8.84 -13.54 6.39
N LEU A 13 8.35 -13.90 7.57
CA LEU A 13 7.34 -14.96 7.73
C LEU A 13 6.04 -14.61 7.00
N ALA A 14 5.58 -13.36 7.08
CA ALA A 14 4.40 -12.89 6.38
C ALA A 14 4.57 -12.97 4.84
N VAL A 15 5.74 -12.59 4.30
CA VAL A 15 6.05 -12.75 2.86
C VAL A 15 6.01 -14.22 2.46
N VAL A 16 6.68 -15.10 3.22
CA VAL A 16 6.70 -16.53 2.92
C VAL A 16 5.30 -17.11 2.91
N ALA A 17 4.46 -16.76 3.89
CA ALA A 17 3.07 -17.22 3.97
C ALA A 17 2.25 -16.78 2.74
N VAL A 18 2.36 -15.50 2.32
CA VAL A 18 1.66 -14.97 1.14
C VAL A 18 2.14 -15.65 -0.14
N VAL A 19 3.45 -15.83 -0.30
CA VAL A 19 4.03 -16.50 -1.48
C VAL A 19 3.60 -17.96 -1.54
N ALA A 20 3.66 -18.69 -0.41
CA ALA A 20 3.25 -20.09 -0.34
C ALA A 20 1.74 -20.26 -0.65
N TYR A 21 0.90 -19.33 -0.17
CA TYR A 21 -0.52 -19.29 -0.50
C TYR A 21 -0.75 -19.16 -2.02
N HIS A 22 -0.10 -18.18 -2.66
CA HIS A 22 -0.26 -17.96 -4.11
C HIS A 22 0.36 -19.07 -4.96
N ALA A 23 1.38 -19.75 -4.44
CA ALA A 23 1.99 -20.92 -5.07
C ALA A 23 1.17 -22.21 -4.87
N GLY A 24 0.05 -22.16 -4.16
CA GLY A 24 -0.80 -23.32 -3.91
C GLY A 24 -0.15 -24.38 -3.00
N VAL A 25 0.80 -23.99 -2.14
CA VAL A 25 1.48 -24.94 -1.25
C VAL A 25 0.47 -25.52 -0.24
N PRO A 26 0.36 -26.86 -0.13
CA PRO A 26 -0.53 -27.48 0.84
C PRO A 26 -0.27 -27.03 2.26
N GLY A 27 -1.33 -26.73 3.03
CA GLY A 27 -1.24 -26.22 4.41
C GLY A 27 -1.16 -24.70 4.52
N PHE A 28 -0.95 -23.96 3.43
CA PHE A 28 -0.88 -22.48 3.44
C PHE A 28 -2.16 -21.78 2.97
N GLY A 29 -3.32 -22.44 3.01
CA GLY A 29 -4.60 -21.84 2.60
C GLY A 29 -4.97 -20.53 3.32
N GLY A 30 -4.48 -20.30 4.54
CA GLY A 30 -4.61 -19.05 5.28
C GLY A 30 -3.48 -18.03 5.09
N GLY A 31 -2.53 -18.28 4.19
CA GLY A 31 -1.34 -17.45 4.03
C GLY A 31 -1.61 -16.00 3.57
N PHE A 32 -2.78 -15.74 2.98
CA PHE A 32 -3.23 -14.39 2.64
C PHE A 32 -3.27 -13.42 3.84
N VAL A 33 -3.46 -13.92 5.07
CA VAL A 33 -3.40 -13.15 6.33
C VAL A 33 -2.05 -12.45 6.51
N GLY A 34 -0.99 -12.92 5.84
CA GLY A 34 0.29 -12.20 5.82
C GLY A 34 0.19 -10.76 5.35
N VAL A 35 -0.79 -10.42 4.50
CA VAL A 35 -1.05 -9.02 4.09
C VAL A 35 -1.53 -8.19 5.28
N ASP A 36 -2.41 -8.72 6.13
CA ASP A 36 -2.89 -8.03 7.33
C ASP A 36 -1.75 -7.79 8.33
N VAL A 37 -0.84 -8.74 8.45
CA VAL A 37 0.38 -8.58 9.26
C VAL A 37 1.22 -7.41 8.74
N PHE A 38 1.36 -7.26 7.41
CA PHE A 38 2.03 -6.09 6.83
C PHE A 38 1.33 -4.78 7.19
N PHE A 39 0.01 -4.71 7.12
CA PHE A 39 -0.74 -3.50 7.49
C PHE A 39 -0.52 -3.11 8.95
N VAL A 40 -0.56 -4.10 9.87
CA VAL A 40 -0.30 -3.85 11.29
C VAL A 40 1.14 -3.34 11.51
N ILE A 41 2.13 -4.00 10.93
CA ILE A 41 3.55 -3.59 11.04
C ILE A 41 3.75 -2.19 10.46
N SER A 42 3.18 -1.91 9.30
CA SER A 42 3.26 -0.60 8.64
C SER A 42 2.65 0.49 9.51
N GLY A 43 1.46 0.27 10.06
CA GLY A 43 0.81 1.19 11.00
C GLY A 43 1.66 1.44 12.26
N PHE A 44 2.22 0.38 12.84
CA PHE A 44 3.11 0.47 14.00
C PHE A 44 4.39 1.29 13.69
N LEU A 45 5.07 0.96 12.61
CA LEU A 45 6.34 1.61 12.25
C LEU A 45 6.13 3.09 11.93
N ILE A 46 5.08 3.43 11.17
CA ILE A 46 4.84 4.82 10.79
C ILE A 46 4.44 5.66 12.00
N THR A 47 3.57 5.12 12.86
CA THR A 47 3.17 5.81 14.08
C THR A 47 4.37 6.09 14.98
N GLY A 48 5.22 5.08 15.20
CA GLY A 48 6.43 5.24 16.00
C GLY A 48 7.46 6.19 15.36
N LEU A 49 7.57 6.24 14.02
CA LEU A 49 8.45 7.17 13.32
C LEU A 49 7.96 8.62 13.51
N LEU A 50 6.67 8.87 13.33
CA LEU A 50 6.06 10.18 13.48
C LEU A 50 6.08 10.64 14.94
N ALA A 51 5.77 9.76 15.91
CA ALA A 51 5.86 10.06 17.33
C ALA A 51 7.31 10.43 17.73
N GLY A 52 8.29 9.65 17.32
CA GLY A 52 9.68 9.92 17.59
C GLY A 52 10.22 11.18 16.90
N GLU A 53 9.67 11.61 15.75
CA GLU A 53 10.00 12.92 15.16
C GLU A 53 9.49 14.05 16.04
N VAL A 54 8.26 13.91 16.51
CA VAL A 54 7.61 14.85 17.41
C VAL A 54 8.37 15.00 18.74
N GLU A 55 8.77 13.89 19.35
CA GLU A 55 9.53 13.89 20.62
C GLU A 55 10.89 14.60 20.49
N ARG A 56 11.57 14.37 19.36
CA ARG A 56 12.91 14.95 19.14
C ARG A 56 12.91 16.43 18.73
N SER A 57 11.97 16.82 17.86
CA SER A 57 11.99 18.14 17.22
C SER A 57 10.87 19.08 17.67
N GLY A 58 9.95 18.58 18.47
CA GLY A 58 8.77 19.34 18.84
C GLY A 58 7.79 19.58 17.68
N ARG A 59 8.09 19.11 16.47
CA ARG A 59 7.31 19.38 15.24
C ARG A 59 7.14 18.11 14.43
N LEU A 60 6.06 18.07 13.65
CA LEU A 60 5.80 17.03 12.66
C LEU A 60 5.95 17.61 11.27
N SER A 61 6.97 17.16 10.53
CA SER A 61 7.20 17.58 9.14
C SER A 61 6.47 16.65 8.17
N VAL A 62 5.19 16.94 7.94
CA VAL A 62 4.33 16.16 7.02
C VAL A 62 4.92 16.16 5.60
N ALA A 63 5.37 17.32 5.10
CA ALA A 63 5.99 17.43 3.77
C ALA A 63 7.31 16.63 3.67
N GLY A 64 8.15 16.68 4.71
CA GLY A 64 9.38 15.89 4.78
C GLY A 64 9.10 14.38 4.79
N PHE A 65 8.06 13.96 5.49
CA PHE A 65 7.60 12.58 5.50
C PHE A 65 7.19 12.09 4.10
N TYR A 66 6.29 12.82 3.42
CA TYR A 66 5.85 12.45 2.07
C TYR A 66 6.98 12.48 1.05
N GLY A 67 7.87 13.47 1.12
CA GLY A 67 9.01 13.57 0.21
C GLY A 67 10.00 12.40 0.32
N ARG A 68 10.26 11.92 1.54
CA ARG A 68 11.10 10.71 1.75
C ARG A 68 10.43 9.47 1.18
N ARG A 69 9.13 9.34 1.37
CA ARG A 69 8.35 8.19 0.94
C ARG A 69 8.19 8.15 -0.59
N ALA A 70 7.84 9.26 -1.20
CA ALA A 70 7.72 9.39 -2.64
C ALA A 70 9.02 9.00 -3.37
N ARG A 71 10.17 9.50 -2.91
CA ARG A 71 11.47 9.15 -3.49
C ARG A 71 11.80 7.66 -3.39
N ARG A 72 11.27 6.96 -2.41
CA ARG A 72 11.50 5.52 -2.21
C ARG A 72 10.55 4.66 -3.06
N LEU A 73 9.29 5.05 -3.22
CA LEU A 73 8.25 4.20 -3.78
C LEU A 73 7.96 4.51 -5.25
N LEU A 74 7.89 5.81 -5.62
CA LEU A 74 7.49 6.19 -6.97
C LEU A 74 8.39 5.63 -8.08
N PRO A 75 9.73 5.56 -7.95
CA PRO A 75 10.56 5.02 -9.04
C PRO A 75 10.25 3.56 -9.34
N VAL A 76 10.10 2.73 -8.30
CA VAL A 76 9.81 1.31 -8.48
C VAL A 76 8.37 1.10 -8.96
N ALA A 77 7.40 1.82 -8.37
CA ALA A 77 6.01 1.74 -8.80
C ALA A 77 5.85 2.16 -10.27
N ALA A 78 6.49 3.26 -10.68
CA ALA A 78 6.48 3.72 -12.06
C ALA A 78 7.12 2.69 -13.01
N LEU A 79 8.29 2.14 -12.66
CA LEU A 79 8.96 1.13 -13.45
C LEU A 79 8.07 -0.10 -13.67
N VAL A 80 7.49 -0.64 -12.59
CA VAL A 80 6.61 -1.81 -12.67
C VAL A 80 5.36 -1.50 -13.49
N THR A 81 4.73 -0.33 -13.27
CA THR A 81 3.54 0.07 -14.03
C THR A 81 3.84 0.18 -15.52
N VAL A 82 4.92 0.87 -15.91
CA VAL A 82 5.31 1.01 -17.30
C VAL A 82 5.66 -0.34 -17.94
N ALA A 83 6.41 -1.18 -17.24
CA ALA A 83 6.76 -2.51 -17.72
C ALA A 83 5.52 -3.39 -17.93
N THR A 84 4.58 -3.37 -16.96
CA THR A 84 3.33 -4.15 -17.05
C THR A 84 2.46 -3.67 -18.21
N VAL A 85 2.34 -2.35 -18.43
CA VAL A 85 1.61 -1.78 -19.57
C VAL A 85 2.29 -2.17 -20.88
N ALA A 86 3.61 -2.03 -20.97
CA ALA A 86 4.35 -2.36 -22.18
C ALA A 86 4.19 -3.83 -22.56
N VAL A 87 4.37 -4.75 -21.60
CA VAL A 87 4.17 -6.19 -21.84
C VAL A 87 2.71 -6.51 -22.16
N GLY A 88 1.77 -5.98 -21.36
CA GLY A 88 0.35 -6.21 -21.57
C GLY A 88 -0.14 -5.70 -22.92
N TRP A 89 0.42 -4.62 -23.43
CA TRP A 89 0.08 -4.10 -24.76
C TRP A 89 0.39 -5.10 -25.90
N TRP A 90 1.43 -5.92 -25.72
CA TRP A 90 1.82 -6.95 -26.68
C TRP A 90 1.09 -8.27 -26.48
N VAL A 91 0.76 -8.62 -25.24
CA VAL A 91 0.23 -9.93 -24.86
C VAL A 91 -1.30 -9.95 -24.88
N LEU A 92 -1.95 -8.85 -24.43
CA LEU A 92 -3.40 -8.78 -24.30
C LEU A 92 -4.09 -8.44 -25.63
N SER A 93 -5.33 -8.92 -25.75
CA SER A 93 -6.18 -8.58 -26.87
C SER A 93 -6.46 -7.07 -26.94
N PRO A 94 -6.73 -6.49 -28.13
CA PRO A 94 -7.12 -5.09 -28.24
C PRO A 94 -8.31 -4.68 -27.36
N LEU A 95 -9.21 -5.63 -27.07
CA LEU A 95 -10.38 -5.39 -26.23
C LEU A 95 -10.02 -5.19 -24.76
N ASP A 96 -8.97 -5.87 -24.27
CA ASP A 96 -8.54 -5.83 -22.87
C ASP A 96 -7.58 -4.64 -22.57
N ARG A 97 -7.05 -3.98 -23.61
CA ARG A 97 -6.12 -2.86 -23.45
C ARG A 97 -6.76 -1.64 -22.79
N GLY A 98 -8.08 -1.46 -22.94
CA GLY A 98 -8.83 -0.41 -22.27
C GLY A 98 -8.80 -0.59 -20.75
N ASP A 99 -9.09 -1.79 -20.27
CA ASP A 99 -9.03 -2.13 -18.85
C ASP A 99 -7.60 -2.08 -18.30
N LEU A 100 -6.61 -2.60 -19.04
CA LEU A 100 -5.19 -2.48 -18.68
C LEU A 100 -4.79 -1.01 -18.44
N SER A 101 -5.19 -0.11 -19.35
CA SER A 101 -4.86 1.31 -19.25
C SER A 101 -5.54 2.00 -18.06
N ALA A 102 -6.81 1.67 -17.82
CA ALA A 102 -7.57 2.18 -16.69
C ALA A 102 -7.03 1.66 -15.34
N ASP A 103 -6.61 0.39 -15.29
CA ASP A 103 -5.96 -0.21 -14.12
C ASP A 103 -4.58 0.41 -13.86
N ALA A 104 -3.80 0.68 -14.91
CA ALA A 104 -2.52 1.38 -14.79
C ALA A 104 -2.69 2.81 -14.24
N LEU A 105 -3.70 3.54 -14.71
CA LEU A 105 -4.03 4.86 -14.18
C LEU A 105 -4.43 4.79 -12.70
N ALA A 106 -5.32 3.87 -12.34
CA ALA A 106 -5.74 3.66 -10.96
C ALA A 106 -4.57 3.22 -10.06
N THR A 107 -3.64 2.42 -10.57
CA THR A 107 -2.41 2.03 -9.88
C THR A 107 -1.50 3.23 -9.65
N SER A 108 -1.30 4.07 -10.66
CA SER A 108 -0.46 5.27 -10.58
C SER A 108 -0.99 6.31 -9.59
N THR A 109 -2.30 6.33 -9.34
CA THR A 109 -2.97 7.20 -8.38
C THR A 109 -3.26 6.53 -7.03
N TYR A 110 -2.77 5.30 -6.82
CA TYR A 110 -3.04 4.48 -5.63
C TYR A 110 -4.54 4.32 -5.32
N THR A 111 -5.38 4.18 -6.37
CA THR A 111 -6.83 3.96 -6.26
C THR A 111 -7.28 2.63 -6.86
N ILE A 112 -6.34 1.76 -7.22
CA ILE A 112 -6.62 0.45 -7.83
C ILE A 112 -7.49 -0.44 -6.93
N ASN A 113 -7.35 -0.37 -5.62
CA ASN A 113 -8.20 -1.10 -4.67
C ASN A 113 -9.69 -0.73 -4.82
N LEU A 114 -10.00 0.57 -5.02
CA LEU A 114 -11.38 1.04 -5.21
C LEU A 114 -11.92 0.59 -6.58
N ARG A 115 -11.07 0.66 -7.62
CA ARG A 115 -11.45 0.18 -8.95
C ARG A 115 -11.73 -1.32 -8.97
N LEU A 116 -10.86 -2.14 -8.39
CA LEU A 116 -11.05 -3.59 -8.29
C LEU A 116 -12.29 -3.95 -7.47
N ALA A 117 -12.53 -3.24 -6.34
CA ALA A 117 -13.75 -3.42 -5.58
C ALA A 117 -15.01 -3.13 -6.41
N ALA A 118 -15.03 -2.03 -7.17
CA ALA A 118 -16.15 -1.69 -8.05
C ALA A 118 -16.37 -2.75 -9.15
N GLN A 119 -15.30 -3.33 -9.70
CA GLN A 119 -15.39 -4.38 -10.72
C GLN A 119 -15.97 -5.68 -10.15
N HIS A 120 -15.68 -6.05 -8.91
CA HIS A 120 -16.23 -7.23 -8.25
C HIS A 120 -17.74 -7.17 -8.02
N TYR A 121 -18.32 -5.98 -7.93
CA TYR A 121 -19.79 -5.79 -7.84
C TYR A 121 -20.48 -5.82 -9.21
N ASP A 122 -19.72 -5.79 -10.31
CA ASP A 122 -20.28 -5.88 -11.65
C ASP A 122 -20.43 -7.35 -12.05
N TYR A 123 -21.65 -7.86 -11.93
CA TYR A 123 -21.99 -9.25 -12.26
C TYR A 123 -21.59 -9.65 -13.69
N LEU A 124 -21.59 -8.71 -14.64
CA LEU A 124 -21.23 -8.94 -16.04
C LEU A 124 -19.71 -9.13 -16.24
N ARG A 125 -18.91 -8.86 -15.22
CA ARG A 125 -17.44 -8.94 -15.25
C ARG A 125 -16.88 -10.11 -14.41
N ALA A 126 -17.74 -10.92 -13.81
CA ALA A 126 -17.34 -12.04 -12.95
C ALA A 126 -16.42 -13.07 -13.64
N ASP A 127 -16.50 -13.19 -14.98
CA ASP A 127 -15.73 -14.14 -15.78
C ASP A 127 -14.45 -13.54 -16.42
N LEU A 128 -14.09 -12.28 -16.11
CA LEU A 128 -12.90 -11.66 -16.65
C LEU A 128 -11.63 -12.17 -15.94
N PHE A 129 -10.53 -12.23 -16.70
CA PHE A 129 -9.22 -12.51 -16.13
C PHE A 129 -8.85 -11.49 -15.05
N PRO A 130 -8.18 -11.92 -13.96
CA PRO A 130 -7.69 -11.02 -12.92
C PRO A 130 -6.84 -9.91 -13.53
N SER A 131 -6.98 -8.70 -13.00
CA SER A 131 -6.17 -7.55 -13.42
C SER A 131 -4.68 -7.85 -13.27
N ALA A 132 -3.87 -7.44 -14.27
CA ALA A 132 -2.42 -7.51 -14.19
C ALA A 132 -1.84 -6.63 -13.04
N PHE A 133 -2.65 -5.73 -12.49
CA PHE A 133 -2.32 -4.85 -11.38
C PHE A 133 -2.96 -5.29 -10.06
N GLN A 134 -3.56 -6.47 -10.01
CA GLN A 134 -4.30 -6.92 -8.82
C GLN A 134 -3.46 -6.83 -7.54
N GLN A 135 -2.18 -7.21 -7.56
CA GLN A 135 -1.30 -7.19 -6.40
C GLN A 135 -1.08 -5.78 -5.81
N PHE A 136 -1.36 -4.72 -6.56
CA PHE A 136 -1.22 -3.35 -6.09
C PHE A 136 -2.35 -2.89 -5.17
N TRP A 137 -3.42 -3.68 -5.00
CA TRP A 137 -4.53 -3.29 -4.13
C TRP A 137 -4.10 -3.02 -2.68
N SER A 138 -3.26 -3.87 -2.13
CA SER A 138 -2.78 -3.73 -0.76
C SER A 138 -1.82 -2.55 -0.59
N LEU A 139 -0.96 -2.32 -1.59
CA LEU A 139 -0.10 -1.13 -1.61
C LEU A 139 -0.92 0.16 -1.69
N ALA A 140 -2.01 0.18 -2.48
CA ALA A 140 -2.90 1.33 -2.55
C ALA A 140 -3.56 1.64 -1.20
N VAL A 141 -4.08 0.62 -0.49
CA VAL A 141 -4.64 0.78 0.86
C VAL A 141 -3.59 1.33 1.84
N GLU A 142 -2.37 0.80 1.78
CA GLU A 142 -1.26 1.24 2.62
C GLU A 142 -0.89 2.71 2.36
N GLU A 143 -0.81 3.13 1.10
CA GLU A 143 -0.49 4.52 0.75
C GLU A 143 -1.62 5.50 1.10
N GLN A 144 -2.87 5.10 0.97
CA GLN A 144 -4.02 5.88 1.45
C GLN A 144 -3.97 6.07 2.96
N PHE A 145 -3.63 5.02 3.73
CA PHE A 145 -3.41 5.14 5.18
C PHE A 145 -2.27 6.13 5.49
N TYR A 146 -1.16 6.05 4.78
CA TYR A 146 -0.02 6.96 4.97
C TYR A 146 -0.31 8.40 4.56
N LEU A 147 -1.25 8.61 3.65
CA LEU A 147 -1.71 9.95 3.30
C LEU A 147 -2.51 10.58 4.45
N VAL A 148 -3.37 9.81 5.08
CA VAL A 148 -4.32 10.29 6.09
C VAL A 148 -3.68 10.34 7.49
N TRP A 149 -2.95 9.30 7.89
CA TRP A 149 -2.49 9.12 9.26
C TRP A 149 -1.60 10.24 9.82
N PRO A 150 -0.61 10.76 9.08
CA PRO A 150 0.19 11.90 9.55
C PRO A 150 -0.64 13.17 9.78
N LEU A 151 -1.68 13.39 8.97
CA LEU A 151 -2.58 14.53 9.12
C LEU A 151 -3.45 14.39 10.38
N VAL A 152 -3.94 13.17 10.65
CA VAL A 152 -4.69 12.87 11.88
C VAL A 152 -3.82 13.13 13.13
N LEU A 153 -2.60 12.63 13.15
CA LEU A 153 -1.67 12.85 14.26
C LEU A 153 -1.31 14.32 14.42
N TRP A 154 -1.10 15.03 13.33
CA TRP A 154 -0.84 16.47 13.34
C TRP A 154 -2.03 17.27 13.90
N ALA A 155 -3.25 16.96 13.46
CA ALA A 155 -4.47 17.61 13.93
C ALA A 155 -4.73 17.33 15.42
N ALA A 156 -4.62 16.06 15.84
CA ALA A 156 -4.79 15.64 17.23
C ALA A 156 -3.83 16.38 18.16
N ARG A 157 -2.57 16.53 17.74
CA ARG A 157 -1.57 17.29 18.51
C ARG A 157 -1.91 18.77 18.62
N ARG A 158 -2.35 19.41 17.52
CA ARG A 158 -2.76 20.82 17.58
C ARG A 158 -3.92 21.05 18.55
N ALA A 159 -4.88 20.12 18.57
CA ALA A 159 -6.01 20.17 19.50
C ALA A 159 -5.58 20.02 20.97
N GLN A 160 -4.54 19.23 21.26
CA GLN A 160 -4.00 19.09 22.63
C GLN A 160 -3.26 20.35 23.09
N ILE A 161 -2.45 20.96 22.21
CA ILE A 161 -1.72 22.21 22.55
C ILE A 161 -2.72 23.34 22.80
N GLY A 162 -3.80 23.44 22.03
CA GLY A 162 -4.85 24.44 22.23
C GLY A 162 -5.58 24.32 23.57
N ARG A 163 -5.68 23.11 24.14
CA ARG A 163 -6.31 22.86 25.45
C ARG A 163 -5.37 23.13 26.63
N ALA A 164 -4.07 23.08 26.43
CA ALA A 164 -3.09 23.32 27.48
C ALA A 164 -2.87 24.83 27.77
N HIS A 165 -3.45 25.70 26.98
CA HIS A 165 -3.35 27.17 27.07
C HIS A 165 -4.67 27.84 27.50
N VAL A 166 -5.68 27.05 27.89
CA VAL A 166 -6.94 27.53 28.49
C VAL A 166 -7.01 27.07 29.94
#